data_a8d6f8e5a1c0f902f47ebc8b30402e6b
#
_entry.id   a8d6f8e5a1c0f902f47ebc8b30402e6b
#
_cell.length_a   1.000
_cell.length_b   1.000
_cell.length_c   1.000
_cell.angle_alpha   90.00
_cell.angle_beta   90.00
_cell.angle_gamma   90.00
#
_symmetry.space_group_name_H-M   'P 1'
#
loop_
_entity.id
_entity.type
_entity.pdbx_description
1 polymer ?
#
loop_
_entity_poly.entity_id
_entity_poly.type
_entity_poly.pdbx_seq_one_letter_code
_entity_poly.pdbx_strand_id
1 'polypeptide(L)'
;MRKCRTPDGVEYRVRPIRKDDAAREREFIQGLSPESRFQRFMHAIREPSDELVAQLVDIDSHSRMALVAVIGEPPAEKIIGVARYAADSGGRDCEFGVAISDDWQCRGIGTTLARLLFEYAQREGFRSIYGNVFANNQRMIELAEWLGLQVEPPAPGQPTVRAARQLN
;
A
#
# COMPACT_ATOMS: atom_id res chain seq x y z
N MET A 1 -0.75 -13.63 10.76
CA MET A 1 0.65 -13.29 10.37
C MET A 1 1.14 -14.32 9.37
N ARG A 2 1.66 -13.86 8.23
CA ARG A 2 2.14 -14.74 7.16
C ARG A 2 3.65 -14.54 6.99
N LYS A 3 4.39 -15.64 7.01
CA LYS A 3 5.83 -15.66 6.72
C LYS A 3 6.03 -15.67 5.21
N CYS A 4 6.91 -14.82 4.71
CA CYS A 4 7.24 -14.66 3.31
C CYS A 4 8.77 -14.59 3.14
N ARG A 5 9.22 -14.75 1.90
CA ARG A 5 10.66 -14.67 1.57
C ARG A 5 10.83 -13.94 0.25
N THR A 6 11.82 -13.07 0.18
CA THR A 6 12.24 -12.42 -1.06
C THR A 6 12.98 -13.40 -1.97
N PRO A 7 13.12 -13.14 -3.28
CA PRO A 7 13.87 -14.01 -4.19
C PRO A 7 15.33 -14.24 -3.77
N ASP A 8 15.96 -13.25 -3.14
CA ASP A 8 17.32 -13.34 -2.58
C ASP A 8 17.37 -13.96 -1.18
N GLY A 9 16.26 -14.51 -0.68
CA GLY A 9 16.19 -15.35 0.51
C GLY A 9 15.95 -14.64 1.82
N VAL A 10 15.70 -13.32 1.83
CA VAL A 10 15.42 -12.59 3.06
C VAL A 10 14.00 -12.88 3.55
N GLU A 11 13.88 -13.28 4.80
CA GLU A 11 12.59 -13.53 5.43
C GLU A 11 11.95 -12.24 5.94
N TYR A 12 10.65 -12.10 5.70
CA TYR A 12 9.82 -11.04 6.24
C TYR A 12 8.43 -11.58 6.61
N ARG A 13 7.69 -10.82 7.39
CA ARG A 13 6.34 -11.20 7.80
C ARG A 13 5.34 -10.17 7.31
N VAL A 14 4.14 -10.64 6.96
CA VAL A 14 3.00 -9.78 6.61
C VAL A 14 1.92 -9.95 7.66
N ARG A 15 1.42 -8.84 8.16
CA ARG A 15 0.34 -8.78 9.15
C ARG A 15 -0.48 -7.49 9.02
N PRO A 16 -1.70 -7.46 9.56
CA PRO A 16 -2.42 -6.20 9.71
C PRO A 16 -1.62 -5.20 10.55
N ILE A 17 -1.73 -3.92 10.20
CA ILE A 17 -1.18 -2.83 11.01
C ILE A 17 -1.93 -2.76 12.34
N ARG A 18 -1.28 -2.27 13.39
CA ARG A 18 -1.82 -2.13 14.74
C ARG A 18 -1.68 -0.69 15.21
N LYS A 19 -2.48 -0.29 16.20
CA LYS A 19 -2.37 1.05 16.79
C LYS A 19 -1.01 1.32 17.41
N ASP A 20 -0.36 0.30 17.96
CA ASP A 20 1.01 0.38 18.52
C ASP A 20 2.12 0.44 17.45
N ASP A 21 1.76 0.36 16.17
CA ASP A 21 2.69 0.59 15.06
C ASP A 21 2.89 2.08 14.70
N ALA A 22 2.25 3.00 15.40
CA ALA A 22 2.31 4.43 15.06
C ALA A 22 3.75 4.96 14.90
N ALA A 23 4.65 4.62 15.83
CA ALA A 23 6.06 5.01 15.72
C ALA A 23 6.76 4.34 14.53
N ARG A 24 6.49 3.07 14.25
CA ARG A 24 7.05 2.33 13.10
C ARG A 24 6.54 2.87 11.77
N GLU A 25 5.25 3.22 11.71
CA GLU A 25 4.64 3.83 10.51
C GLU A 25 5.27 5.21 10.23
N ARG A 26 5.49 6.01 11.28
CA ARG A 26 6.19 7.29 11.17
C ARG A 26 7.60 7.11 10.63
N GLU A 27 8.38 6.21 11.21
CA GLU A 27 9.74 5.90 10.75
C GLU A 27 9.75 5.41 9.30
N PHE A 28 8.78 4.57 8.93
CA PHE A 28 8.64 4.08 7.56
C PHE A 28 8.42 5.24 6.57
N ILE A 29 7.49 6.15 6.86
CA ILE A 29 7.21 7.31 6.00
C ILE A 29 8.42 8.24 5.92
N GLN A 30 9.06 8.54 7.03
CA GLN A 30 10.27 9.37 7.07
C GLN A 30 11.43 8.76 6.30
N GLY A 31 11.54 7.44 6.29
CA GLY A 31 12.57 6.69 5.58
C GLY A 31 12.35 6.59 4.06
N LEU A 32 11.16 6.89 3.55
CA LEU A 32 10.91 6.94 2.12
C LEU A 32 11.66 8.12 1.48
N SER A 33 12.15 7.96 0.25
CA SER A 33 12.68 9.08 -0.52
C SER A 33 11.60 10.15 -0.74
N PRO A 34 11.96 11.41 -0.98
CA PRO A 34 10.98 12.46 -1.32
C PRO A 34 10.08 12.06 -2.49
N GLU A 35 10.62 11.39 -3.49
CA GLU A 35 9.88 10.88 -4.64
C GLU A 35 8.86 9.81 -4.23
N SER A 36 9.28 8.78 -3.48
CA SER A 36 8.39 7.72 -3.02
C SER A 36 7.27 8.25 -2.12
N ARG A 37 7.57 9.21 -1.24
CA ARG A 37 6.55 9.89 -0.42
C ARG A 37 5.55 10.66 -1.29
N PHE A 38 6.04 11.42 -2.26
CA PHE A 38 5.18 12.18 -3.17
C PHE A 38 4.28 11.25 -3.99
N GLN A 39 4.82 10.18 -4.53
CA GLN A 39 4.06 9.17 -5.28
C GLN A 39 2.97 8.52 -4.42
N ARG A 40 3.26 8.24 -3.15
CA ARG A 40 2.30 7.60 -2.23
C ARG A 40 1.20 8.54 -1.77
N PHE A 41 1.52 9.77 -1.41
CA PHE A 41 0.60 10.74 -0.80
C PHE A 41 0.03 11.75 -1.80
N MET A 42 0.50 11.78 -3.03
CA MET A 42 0.09 12.69 -4.10
C MET A 42 0.37 14.18 -3.81
N HIS A 43 1.12 14.47 -2.75
CA HIS A 43 1.59 15.81 -2.39
C HIS A 43 2.88 15.74 -1.58
N ALA A 44 3.58 16.87 -1.47
CA ALA A 44 4.83 16.92 -0.72
C ALA A 44 4.58 16.84 0.78
N ILE A 45 5.14 15.81 1.43
CA ILE A 45 5.14 15.63 2.88
C ILE A 45 6.58 15.53 3.35
N ARG A 46 7.03 16.46 4.22
CA ARG A 46 8.35 16.36 4.86
C ARG A 46 8.30 15.41 6.05
N GLU A 47 7.39 15.70 6.97
CA GLU A 47 7.13 14.87 8.14
C GLU A 47 5.64 14.58 8.23
N PRO A 48 5.24 13.33 8.51
CA PRO A 48 3.83 13.03 8.73
C PRO A 48 3.38 13.65 10.05
N SER A 49 2.22 14.31 10.04
CA SER A 49 1.61 14.83 11.25
C SER A 49 1.17 13.69 12.19
N ASP A 50 1.01 13.99 13.47
CA ASP A 50 0.50 13.02 14.44
C ASP A 50 -0.91 12.55 14.06
N GLU A 51 -1.76 13.45 13.55
CA GLU A 51 -3.10 13.14 13.06
C GLU A 51 -3.06 12.19 11.88
N LEU A 52 -2.18 12.41 10.91
CA LEU A 52 -2.01 11.51 9.77
C LEU A 52 -1.59 10.12 10.22
N VAL A 53 -0.57 10.01 11.06
CA VAL A 53 -0.10 8.72 11.58
C VAL A 53 -1.20 7.99 12.35
N ALA A 54 -1.94 8.71 13.21
CA ALA A 54 -3.06 8.15 13.95
C ALA A 54 -4.14 7.58 13.02
N GLN A 55 -4.47 8.29 11.94
CA GLN A 55 -5.41 7.81 10.92
C GLN A 55 -4.89 6.58 10.17
N LEU A 56 -3.60 6.54 9.87
CA LEU A 56 -2.99 5.45 9.11
C LEU A 56 -2.95 4.13 9.89
N VAL A 57 -2.87 4.16 11.22
CA VAL A 57 -2.88 2.96 12.06
C VAL A 57 -4.28 2.60 12.58
N ASP A 58 -5.27 3.48 12.41
CA ASP A 58 -6.65 3.25 12.83
C ASP A 58 -7.45 2.55 11.74
N ILE A 59 -7.36 1.23 11.71
CA ILE A 59 -8.10 0.38 10.78
C ILE A 59 -9.26 -0.32 11.51
N ASP A 60 -10.37 -0.52 10.80
CA ASP A 60 -11.53 -1.30 11.29
C ASP A 60 -11.59 -2.71 10.68
N SER A 61 -10.64 -3.04 9.80
CA SER A 61 -10.54 -4.29 9.06
C SER A 61 -11.72 -4.58 8.12
N HIS A 62 -12.60 -3.63 7.93
CA HIS A 62 -13.76 -3.70 7.05
C HIS A 62 -13.72 -2.58 6.00
N SER A 63 -14.04 -1.34 6.39
CA SER A 63 -14.00 -0.19 5.46
C SER A 63 -12.58 0.31 5.22
N ARG A 64 -11.66 0.05 6.15
CA ARG A 64 -10.24 0.39 6.05
C ARG A 64 -9.39 -0.78 6.52
N MET A 65 -8.46 -1.16 5.68
CA MET A 65 -7.48 -2.22 5.96
C MET A 65 -6.08 -1.76 5.59
N ALA A 66 -5.10 -2.15 6.37
CA ALA A 66 -3.70 -1.98 6.03
C ALA A 66 -2.90 -3.22 6.44
N LEU A 67 -2.07 -3.69 5.52
CA LEU A 67 -1.11 -4.77 5.74
C LEU A 67 0.29 -4.18 5.74
N VAL A 68 1.10 -4.58 6.69
CA VAL A 68 2.51 -4.20 6.78
C VAL A 68 3.40 -5.41 6.52
N ALA A 69 4.46 -5.19 5.75
CA ALA A 69 5.59 -6.10 5.65
C ALA A 69 6.63 -5.66 6.67
N VAL A 70 7.05 -6.57 7.53
CA VAL A 70 7.97 -6.27 8.63
C VAL A 70 9.16 -7.21 8.67
N ILE A 71 10.30 -6.69 9.09
CA ILE A 71 11.53 -7.44 9.36
C ILE A 71 11.98 -7.24 10.81
N GLY A 72 12.83 -8.14 11.29
CA GLY A 72 13.31 -8.12 12.67
C GLY A 72 12.27 -8.66 13.65
N GLU A 73 12.66 -8.71 14.91
CA GLU A 73 11.80 -9.16 16.01
C GLU A 73 11.50 -8.01 16.96
N PRO A 74 10.33 -8.01 17.65
CA PRO A 74 10.06 -7.01 18.65
C PRO A 74 11.15 -6.98 19.73
N PRO A 75 11.55 -5.79 20.24
CA PRO A 75 11.01 -4.46 19.90
C PRO A 75 11.64 -3.82 18.67
N ALA A 76 12.63 -4.45 18.03
CA ALA A 76 13.38 -3.91 16.89
C ALA A 76 12.70 -4.18 15.52
N GLU A 77 11.45 -4.61 15.52
CA GLU A 77 10.67 -4.82 14.30
C GLU A 77 10.53 -3.52 13.49
N LYS A 78 10.78 -3.58 12.18
CA LYS A 78 10.66 -2.44 11.26
C LYS A 78 9.69 -2.73 10.14
N ILE A 79 8.90 -1.73 9.77
CA ILE A 79 8.06 -1.77 8.57
C ILE A 79 8.92 -1.46 7.34
N ILE A 80 8.86 -2.33 6.34
CA ILE A 80 9.55 -2.18 5.04
C ILE A 80 8.58 -1.98 3.88
N GLY A 81 7.29 -2.17 4.11
CA GLY A 81 6.26 -1.95 3.11
C GLY A 81 4.88 -1.90 3.73
N VAL A 82 3.98 -1.16 3.11
CA VAL A 82 2.58 -1.03 3.51
C VAL A 82 1.70 -1.08 2.27
N ALA A 83 0.64 -1.88 2.33
CA ALA A 83 -0.47 -1.81 1.39
C ALA A 83 -1.77 -1.59 2.18
N ARG A 84 -2.61 -0.68 1.69
CA ARG A 84 -3.87 -0.34 2.36
C ARG A 84 -4.99 -0.09 1.37
N TYR A 85 -6.22 -0.32 1.81
CA TYR A 85 -7.40 0.17 1.11
C TYR A 85 -8.30 0.96 2.06
N ALA A 86 -9.12 1.81 1.45
CA ALA A 86 -10.24 2.48 2.09
C ALA A 86 -11.45 2.40 1.17
N ALA A 87 -12.62 2.10 1.76
CA ALA A 87 -13.88 2.12 1.03
C ALA A 87 -14.15 3.52 0.47
N ASP A 88 -14.69 3.59 -0.72
CA ASP A 88 -15.16 4.83 -1.30
C ASP A 88 -16.46 5.31 -0.62
N SER A 89 -16.94 6.49 -0.99
CA SER A 89 -18.17 7.07 -0.43
C SER A 89 -19.41 6.22 -0.67
N GLY A 90 -19.42 5.38 -1.70
CA GLY A 90 -20.50 4.44 -1.98
C GLY A 90 -20.43 3.14 -1.19
N GLY A 91 -19.30 2.85 -0.56
CA GLY A 91 -19.07 1.64 0.23
C GLY A 91 -19.05 0.33 -0.56
N ARG A 92 -19.07 0.40 -1.89
CA ARG A 92 -19.08 -0.78 -2.79
C ARG A 92 -17.73 -1.07 -3.41
N ASP A 93 -16.95 -0.04 -3.60
CA ASP A 93 -15.62 -0.09 -4.19
C ASP A 93 -14.61 0.43 -3.17
N CYS A 94 -13.35 0.07 -3.31
CA CYS A 94 -12.31 0.57 -2.43
C CYS A 94 -11.09 1.04 -3.21
N GLU A 95 -10.46 2.09 -2.70
CA GLU A 95 -9.22 2.63 -3.23
C GLU A 95 -8.04 2.04 -2.47
N PHE A 96 -7.02 1.58 -3.20
CA PHE A 96 -5.81 1.03 -2.59
C PHE A 96 -4.57 1.87 -2.88
N GLY A 97 -3.58 1.70 -2.02
CA GLY A 97 -2.24 2.24 -2.21
C GLY A 97 -1.19 1.30 -1.66
N VAL A 98 -0.02 1.33 -2.28
CA VAL A 98 1.14 0.52 -1.88
C VAL A 98 2.36 1.42 -1.79
N ALA A 99 3.16 1.26 -0.75
CA ALA A 99 4.45 1.89 -0.62
C ALA A 99 5.46 0.90 -0.07
N ILE A 100 6.66 0.88 -0.63
CA ILE A 100 7.77 0.02 -0.21
C ILE A 100 8.98 0.91 0.07
N SER A 101 9.67 0.67 1.19
CA SER A 101 10.95 1.31 1.47
C SER A 101 11.89 1.18 0.28
N ASP A 102 12.57 2.26 -0.09
CA ASP A 102 13.36 2.33 -1.31
C ASP A 102 14.38 1.18 -1.45
N ASP A 103 15.06 0.82 -0.36
CA ASP A 103 16.02 -0.29 -0.33
C ASP A 103 15.37 -1.69 -0.50
N TRP A 104 14.05 -1.77 -0.37
CA TRP A 104 13.29 -3.02 -0.44
C TRP A 104 12.42 -3.14 -1.70
N GLN A 105 12.48 -2.16 -2.58
CA GLN A 105 11.75 -2.17 -3.85
C GLN A 105 12.30 -3.24 -4.80
N CYS A 106 11.49 -3.65 -5.77
CA CYS A 106 11.84 -4.65 -6.80
C CYS A 106 12.22 -6.04 -6.23
N ARG A 107 11.71 -6.40 -5.04
CA ARG A 107 11.92 -7.71 -4.39
C ARG A 107 10.61 -8.51 -4.24
N GLY A 108 9.56 -8.13 -4.95
CA GLY A 108 8.25 -8.81 -4.91
C GLY A 108 7.38 -8.52 -3.68
N ILE A 109 7.84 -7.67 -2.75
CA ILE A 109 7.11 -7.35 -1.52
C ILE A 109 5.80 -6.61 -1.83
N GLY A 110 5.84 -5.63 -2.74
CA GLY A 110 4.65 -4.88 -3.16
C GLY A 110 3.59 -5.78 -3.77
N THR A 111 3.99 -6.71 -4.61
CA THR A 111 3.13 -7.72 -5.21
C THR A 111 2.46 -8.61 -4.15
N THR A 112 3.25 -9.10 -3.20
CA THR A 112 2.76 -9.95 -2.11
C THR A 112 1.75 -9.20 -1.25
N LEU A 113 2.07 -7.97 -0.84
CA LEU A 113 1.17 -7.13 -0.05
C LEU A 113 -0.14 -6.83 -0.78
N ALA A 114 -0.05 -6.42 -2.05
CA ALA A 114 -1.23 -6.08 -2.84
C ALA A 114 -2.15 -7.29 -3.06
N ARG A 115 -1.60 -8.46 -3.38
CA ARG A 115 -2.39 -9.69 -3.53
C ARG A 115 -3.14 -10.04 -2.27
N LEU A 116 -2.45 -10.02 -1.13
CA LEU A 116 -3.08 -10.29 0.16
C LEU A 116 -4.16 -9.25 0.50
N LEU A 117 -3.89 -7.98 0.22
CA LEU A 117 -4.85 -6.90 0.43
C LEU A 117 -6.11 -7.11 -0.42
N PHE A 118 -5.96 -7.53 -1.68
CA PHE A 118 -7.08 -7.80 -2.59
C PHE A 118 -7.91 -9.00 -2.10
N GLU A 119 -7.27 -10.03 -1.52
CA GLU A 119 -8.00 -11.13 -0.87
C GLU A 119 -8.85 -10.65 0.31
N TYR A 120 -8.34 -9.71 1.12
CA TYR A 120 -9.13 -9.08 2.18
C TYR A 120 -10.31 -8.29 1.61
N ALA A 121 -10.07 -7.43 0.63
CA ALA A 121 -11.12 -6.64 0.00
C ALA A 121 -12.23 -7.51 -0.62
N GLN A 122 -11.85 -8.62 -1.25
CA GLN A 122 -12.81 -9.58 -1.80
C GLN A 122 -13.64 -10.28 -0.72
N ARG A 123 -13.03 -10.68 0.40
CA ARG A 123 -13.74 -11.29 1.54
C ARG A 123 -14.71 -10.33 2.20
N GLU A 124 -14.38 -9.04 2.24
CA GLU A 124 -15.26 -7.99 2.76
C GLU A 124 -16.40 -7.63 1.79
N GLY A 125 -16.41 -8.20 0.60
CA GLY A 125 -17.50 -8.06 -0.35
C GLY A 125 -17.42 -6.82 -1.24
N PHE A 126 -16.26 -6.18 -1.34
CA PHE A 126 -16.08 -5.09 -2.29
C PHE A 126 -16.23 -5.60 -3.73
N ARG A 127 -16.94 -4.81 -4.55
CA ARG A 127 -17.18 -5.12 -5.95
C ARG A 127 -15.93 -4.94 -6.79
N SER A 128 -15.21 -3.83 -6.56
CA SER A 128 -13.98 -3.52 -7.27
C SER A 128 -12.95 -2.85 -6.35
N ILE A 129 -11.70 -2.92 -6.79
CA ILE A 129 -10.59 -2.20 -6.18
C ILE A 129 -9.90 -1.35 -7.25
N TYR A 130 -9.55 -0.13 -6.91
CA TYR A 130 -8.88 0.80 -7.82
C TYR A 130 -7.79 1.57 -7.11
N GLY A 131 -6.86 2.09 -7.89
CA GLY A 131 -5.82 3.01 -7.44
C GLY A 131 -5.63 4.14 -8.44
N ASN A 132 -5.24 5.31 -7.95
CA ASN A 132 -4.80 6.42 -8.75
C ASN A 132 -3.28 6.49 -8.70
N VAL A 133 -2.64 6.46 -9.86
CA VAL A 133 -1.20 6.36 -10.01
C VAL A 133 -0.70 7.50 -10.89
N PHE A 134 0.40 8.13 -10.53
CA PHE A 134 1.03 9.10 -11.45
C PHE A 134 1.39 8.43 -12.76
N ALA A 135 1.07 9.07 -13.89
CA ALA A 135 1.30 8.52 -15.22
C ALA A 135 2.79 8.21 -15.50
N ASN A 136 3.71 8.89 -14.81
CA ASN A 136 5.16 8.65 -14.87
C ASN A 136 5.69 7.61 -13.87
N ASN A 137 4.83 7.07 -13.00
CA ASN A 137 5.22 6.00 -12.06
C ASN A 137 5.13 4.62 -12.73
N GLN A 138 6.09 4.36 -13.62
CA GLN A 138 6.10 3.14 -14.44
C GLN A 138 6.11 1.86 -13.59
N ARG A 139 6.85 1.85 -12.48
CA ARG A 139 6.91 0.68 -11.58
C ARG A 139 5.54 0.32 -11.01
N MET A 140 4.76 1.31 -10.60
CA MET A 140 3.42 1.07 -10.05
C MET A 140 2.44 0.66 -11.14
N ILE A 141 2.57 1.21 -12.35
CA ILE A 141 1.76 0.82 -13.51
C ILE A 141 2.01 -0.64 -13.86
N GLU A 142 3.27 -1.05 -13.95
CA GLU A 142 3.64 -2.46 -14.23
C GLU A 142 3.13 -3.40 -13.12
N LEU A 143 3.24 -3.00 -11.85
CA LEU A 143 2.68 -3.77 -10.74
C LEU A 143 1.17 -3.92 -10.87
N ALA A 144 0.46 -2.84 -11.18
CA ALA A 144 -0.98 -2.85 -11.36
C ALA A 144 -1.41 -3.79 -12.51
N GLU A 145 -0.76 -3.70 -13.66
CA GLU A 145 -1.01 -4.60 -14.80
C GLU A 145 -0.72 -6.06 -14.44
N TRP A 146 0.38 -6.32 -13.77
CA TRP A 146 0.74 -7.67 -13.32
C TRP A 146 -0.29 -8.25 -12.32
N LEU A 147 -0.91 -7.40 -11.49
CA LEU A 147 -1.99 -7.77 -10.57
C LEU A 147 -3.34 -7.92 -11.27
N GLY A 148 -3.40 -7.72 -12.59
CA GLY A 148 -4.62 -7.85 -13.36
C GLY A 148 -5.54 -6.63 -13.32
N LEU A 149 -5.03 -5.46 -12.91
CA LEU A 149 -5.77 -4.21 -13.03
C LEU A 149 -5.71 -3.71 -14.47
N GLN A 150 -6.81 -3.14 -14.92
CA GLN A 150 -6.85 -2.40 -16.18
C GLN A 150 -6.44 -0.95 -15.91
N VAL A 151 -5.41 -0.49 -16.61
CA VAL A 151 -4.90 0.88 -16.49
C VAL A 151 -5.56 1.71 -17.57
N GLU A 152 -6.32 2.72 -17.18
CA GLU A 152 -6.97 3.64 -18.10
C GLU A 152 -5.93 4.62 -18.67
N PRO A 153 -6.05 5.02 -19.96
CA PRO A 153 -5.20 6.07 -20.51
C PRO A 153 -5.38 7.38 -19.73
N PRO A 154 -4.31 8.20 -19.55
CA PRO A 154 -4.45 9.47 -18.87
C PRO A 154 -5.41 10.39 -19.61
N ALA A 155 -6.35 11.00 -18.91
CA ALA A 155 -7.20 12.04 -19.47
C ALA A 155 -6.35 13.30 -19.77
N PRO A 156 -6.68 14.10 -20.79
CA PRO A 156 -5.94 15.32 -21.10
C PRO A 156 -5.81 16.24 -19.89
N GLY A 157 -4.57 16.66 -19.57
CA GLY A 157 -4.28 17.54 -18.44
C GLY A 157 -4.31 16.88 -17.07
N GLN A 158 -4.54 15.56 -16.97
CA GLN A 158 -4.50 14.83 -15.70
C GLN A 158 -3.13 14.18 -15.48
N PRO A 159 -2.50 14.39 -14.30
CA PRO A 159 -1.19 13.80 -14.01
C PRO A 159 -1.26 12.32 -13.63
N THR A 160 -2.46 11.80 -13.33
CA THR A 160 -2.67 10.43 -12.85
C THR A 160 -3.49 9.60 -13.81
N VAL A 161 -3.31 8.29 -13.74
CA VAL A 161 -4.13 7.27 -14.39
C VAL A 161 -4.86 6.47 -13.32
N ARG A 162 -6.02 5.93 -13.68
CA ARG A 162 -6.77 5.01 -12.83
C ARG A 162 -6.46 3.58 -13.24
N ALA A 163 -6.10 2.76 -12.27
CA ALA A 163 -5.98 1.31 -12.43
C ALA A 163 -7.07 0.64 -11.61
N ALA A 164 -7.87 -0.22 -12.19
CA ALA A 164 -9.01 -0.84 -11.52
C ALA A 164 -9.18 -2.31 -11.90
N ARG A 165 -9.75 -3.07 -10.97
CA ARG A 165 -10.06 -4.50 -11.15
C ARG A 165 -11.36 -4.85 -10.44
N GLN A 166 -12.20 -5.68 -11.08
CA GLN A 166 -13.32 -6.34 -10.42
C GLN A 166 -12.80 -7.44 -9.49
N LEU A 167 -13.42 -7.57 -8.32
CA LEU A 167 -13.03 -8.56 -7.30
C LEU A 167 -13.93 -9.81 -7.30
N ASN A 168 -15.04 -9.76 -8.01
CA ASN A 168 -16.02 -10.85 -8.08
C ASN A 168 -15.92 -11.58 -9.42
#